data_0939e9a5ace2e862fca3cc43b6679ead
#
_entry.id   0939e9a5ace2e862fca3cc43b6679ead
#
_cell.length_a   1.000
_cell.length_b   1.000
_cell.length_c   1.000
_cell.angle_alpha   90.00
_cell.angle_beta   90.00
_cell.angle_gamma   90.00
#
_symmetry.space_group_name_H-M   'P 1'
#
loop_
_entity.id
_entity.type
_entity.pdbx_description
1 polymer ?
#
loop_
_entity_poly.entity_id
_entity_poly.type
_entity_poly.pdbx_seq_one_letter_code
_entity_poly.pdbx_strand_id
1 'polypeptide(L)'
;MDKQPAHHKESKMVITYDQRRPEIDDIIAIYQSSGIKRPVQDADRIREMYRHANLVITAWDGEKPVGIARALTDFSYCCYLSDLAVRAEYQHQGIGKRLIGEVKQAVGEQSMLLLLSAPAAMDYYPKIGMETVSNGFMIKRTG
;
A
#
# COMPACT_ATOMS: atom_id res chain seq x y z
N MET A 1 13.02 38.25 1.71
CA MET A 1 13.04 37.80 1.68
C MET A 1 12.58 37.10 1.74
N ASP A 2 12.53 36.75 1.75
CA ASP A 2 12.20 35.96 1.69
C ASP A 2 11.55 35.29 1.84
N LYS A 3 11.33 35.26 1.85
CA LYS A 3 10.83 34.59 1.90
C LYS A 3 10.40 33.76 1.89
N GLN A 4 10.31 33.58 1.87
CA GLN A 4 10.11 32.76 1.74
C GLN A 4 9.90 31.89 1.89
N PRO A 5 9.83 32.01 1.88
CA PRO A 5 9.69 31.04 1.99
C PRO A 5 9.23 30.11 2.00
N ALA A 6 9.07 30.22 1.96
CA ALA A 6 8.81 29.47 1.79
C ALA A 6 8.40 28.73 1.59
N HIS A 7 8.16 28.84 1.50
CA HIS A 7 8.02 28.30 1.05
C HIS A 7 7.98 27.44 1.08
N HIS A 8 7.90 27.20 1.14
CA HIS A 8 8.11 26.48 1.01
C HIS A 8 7.89 25.64 1.05
N LYS A 9 7.56 25.75 1.21
CA LYS A 9 7.34 25.20 1.11
C LYS A 9 7.02 24.58 0.65
N GLU A 10 6.78 24.91 0.41
CA GLU A 10 6.43 24.40 -0.23
C GLU A 10 6.82 23.55 -0.46
N SER A 11 7.09 23.88 0.39
CA SER A 11 7.75 22.84 0.26
C SER A 11 7.32 21.66 -0.22
N LYS A 12 7.93 21.21 -1.01
CA LYS A 12 7.45 20.15 -1.69
C LYS A 12 7.92 18.91 -1.09
N MET A 13 6.97 18.10 -0.69
CA MET A 13 7.22 16.75 -0.31
C MET A 13 7.44 15.93 -1.57
N VAL A 14 8.58 15.28 -1.68
CA VAL A 14 8.88 14.39 -2.80
C VAL A 14 8.83 12.96 -2.29
N ILE A 15 7.80 12.23 -2.70
CA ILE A 15 7.61 10.84 -2.32
C ILE A 15 8.27 9.97 -3.38
N THR A 16 9.12 9.06 -2.94
CA THR A 16 9.74 8.08 -3.84
C THR A 16 9.15 6.70 -3.60
N TYR A 17 9.21 5.85 -4.61
CA TYR A 17 8.57 4.53 -4.59
C TYR A 17 9.58 3.50 -5.08
N ASP A 18 9.78 2.44 -4.29
CA ASP A 18 10.70 1.38 -4.69
C ASP A 18 10.32 0.07 -4.01
N GLN A 19 11.12 -0.98 -4.22
CA GLN A 19 10.85 -2.29 -3.66
C GLN A 19 11.65 -2.55 -2.38
N ARG A 20 12.30 -1.53 -1.84
CA ARG A 20 13.01 -1.65 -0.57
C ARG A 20 11.99 -1.86 0.56
N ARG A 21 12.26 -2.83 1.40
CA ARG A 21 11.32 -3.17 2.47
C ARG A 21 11.72 -2.47 3.75
N PRO A 22 10.77 -1.81 4.44
CA PRO A 22 11.07 -1.23 5.75
C PRO A 22 11.30 -2.32 6.79
N GLU A 23 11.89 -1.92 7.92
CA GLU A 23 11.96 -2.80 9.07
C GLU A 23 10.56 -3.13 9.57
N ILE A 24 10.42 -4.27 10.24
CA ILE A 24 9.11 -4.74 10.71
C ILE A 24 8.44 -3.71 11.61
N ASP A 25 9.21 -3.05 12.49
CA ASP A 25 8.63 -2.04 13.38
C ASP A 25 8.02 -0.89 12.60
N ASP A 26 8.64 -0.49 11.50
CA ASP A 26 8.11 0.57 10.65
C ASP A 26 6.86 0.10 9.90
N ILE A 27 6.83 -1.15 9.46
CA ILE A 27 5.64 -1.70 8.80
C ILE A 27 4.47 -1.70 9.78
N ILE A 28 4.70 -2.15 11.01
CA ILE A 28 3.67 -2.15 12.05
C ILE A 28 3.19 -0.72 12.30
N ALA A 29 4.11 0.24 12.37
CA ALA A 29 3.74 1.64 12.58
C ALA A 29 2.88 2.18 11.43
N ILE A 30 3.20 1.81 10.19
CA ILE A 30 2.37 2.22 9.04
C ILE A 30 0.97 1.63 9.18
N TYR A 31 0.87 0.35 9.52
CA TYR A 31 -0.45 -0.29 9.68
C TYR A 31 -1.25 0.36 10.78
N GLN A 32 -0.63 0.63 11.94
CA GLN A 32 -1.32 1.27 13.04
C GLN A 32 -1.80 2.67 12.67
N SER A 33 -0.95 3.44 12.00
CA SER A 33 -1.30 4.79 11.58
C SER A 33 -2.44 4.80 10.56
N SER A 34 -2.42 3.86 9.60
CA SER A 34 -3.41 3.82 8.54
C SER A 34 -4.78 3.32 9.00
N GLY A 35 -4.82 2.59 10.10
CA GLY A 35 -6.05 1.99 10.59
C GLY A 35 -6.44 0.67 9.92
N ILE A 36 -5.60 0.14 9.04
CA ILE A 36 -5.88 -1.15 8.41
C ILE A 36 -5.86 -2.25 9.47
N LYS A 37 -6.75 -3.22 9.33
CA LYS A 37 -6.83 -4.31 10.30
C LYS A 37 -5.85 -5.41 9.94
N ARG A 38 -4.77 -5.48 10.70
CA ARG A 38 -3.72 -6.49 10.52
C ARG A 38 -3.23 -6.91 11.90
N PRO A 39 -2.58 -8.09 12.03
CA PRO A 39 -2.19 -8.61 13.34
C PRO A 39 -0.95 -7.92 13.88
N VAL A 40 -1.06 -6.63 14.18
CA VAL A 40 0.09 -5.79 14.56
C VAL A 40 0.65 -6.13 15.94
N GLN A 41 -0.11 -6.85 16.78
CA GLN A 41 0.40 -7.32 18.06
C GLN A 41 1.26 -8.59 17.94
N ASP A 42 1.32 -9.16 16.74
CA ASP A 42 2.04 -10.40 16.48
C ASP A 42 3.11 -10.13 15.42
N ALA A 43 4.26 -9.64 15.89
CA ALA A 43 5.34 -9.26 14.98
C ALA A 43 5.86 -10.45 14.16
N ASP A 44 5.87 -11.65 14.75
CA ASP A 44 6.32 -12.84 14.02
C ASP A 44 5.37 -13.16 12.85
N ARG A 45 4.08 -12.95 13.04
CA ARG A 45 3.11 -13.16 11.96
C ARG A 45 3.29 -12.13 10.85
N ILE A 46 3.56 -10.87 11.21
CA ILE A 46 3.86 -9.85 10.21
C ILE A 46 5.12 -10.23 9.43
N ARG A 47 6.17 -10.70 10.11
CA ARG A 47 7.38 -11.15 9.43
C ARG A 47 7.09 -12.29 8.46
N GLU A 48 6.26 -13.22 8.88
CA GLU A 48 5.88 -14.35 8.03
C GLU A 48 5.12 -13.88 6.79
N MET A 49 4.20 -12.93 6.97
CA MET A 49 3.47 -12.34 5.84
C MET A 49 4.44 -11.73 4.82
N TYR A 50 5.42 -11.00 5.30
CA TYR A 50 6.36 -10.32 4.40
C TYR A 50 7.40 -11.28 3.82
N ARG A 51 7.76 -12.33 4.56
CA ARG A 51 8.69 -13.33 4.03
C ARG A 51 8.11 -14.04 2.81
N HIS A 52 6.79 -14.24 2.79
CA HIS A 52 6.14 -14.96 1.70
C HIS A 52 5.52 -14.05 0.65
N ALA A 53 5.57 -12.75 0.82
CA ALA A 53 5.16 -11.82 -0.22
C ALA A 53 6.30 -11.69 -1.23
N ASN A 54 5.95 -11.77 -2.52
CA ASN A 54 6.98 -11.67 -3.55
C ASN A 54 6.98 -10.34 -4.28
N LEU A 55 6.13 -9.41 -3.85
CA LEU A 55 6.17 -8.04 -4.38
C LEU A 55 5.73 -7.09 -3.29
N VAL A 56 6.62 -6.19 -2.90
CA VAL A 56 6.33 -5.14 -1.93
C VAL A 56 6.82 -3.82 -2.52
N ILE A 57 5.94 -2.83 -2.58
CA ILE A 57 6.30 -1.48 -3.00
C ILE A 57 6.16 -0.58 -1.79
N THR A 58 7.17 0.22 -1.52
CA THR A 58 7.17 1.14 -0.38
C THR A 58 7.26 2.57 -0.88
N ALA A 59 6.45 3.44 -0.27
CA ALA A 59 6.50 4.88 -0.49
C ALA A 59 7.30 5.52 0.62
N TRP A 60 8.24 6.38 0.25
CA TRP A 60 9.20 6.99 1.18
C TRP A 60 9.13 8.51 1.11
N ASP A 61 9.14 9.13 2.28
CA ASP A 61 9.41 10.55 2.42
C ASP A 61 10.83 10.66 2.98
N GLY A 62 11.82 10.80 2.09
CA GLY A 62 13.21 10.67 2.51
C GLY A 62 13.49 9.24 2.98
N GLU A 63 13.93 9.11 4.24
CA GLU A 63 14.17 7.81 4.83
C GLU A 63 12.99 7.27 5.63
N LYS A 64 11.88 8.01 5.65
CA LYS A 64 10.70 7.61 6.41
C LYS A 64 9.75 6.83 5.49
N PRO A 65 9.43 5.58 5.81
CA PRO A 65 8.44 4.86 5.02
C PRO A 65 7.04 5.34 5.41
N VAL A 66 6.26 5.77 4.43
CA VAL A 66 4.98 6.41 4.68
C VAL A 66 3.81 5.63 4.10
N GLY A 67 4.07 4.70 3.19
CA GLY A 67 3.04 3.86 2.62
C GLY A 67 3.62 2.56 2.12
N ILE A 68 2.78 1.53 2.01
CA ILE A 68 3.25 0.22 1.62
C ILE A 68 2.14 -0.54 0.91
N ALA A 69 2.54 -1.31 -0.09
CA ALA A 69 1.68 -2.24 -0.81
C ALA A 69 2.35 -3.60 -0.78
N ARG A 70 1.62 -4.62 -0.30
CA ARG A 70 2.14 -5.99 -0.21
C ARG A 70 1.28 -6.88 -1.08
N ALA A 71 1.92 -7.60 -2.00
CA ALA A 71 1.22 -8.40 -2.99
C ALA A 71 1.84 -9.78 -3.14
N LEU A 72 1.00 -10.72 -3.58
CA LEU A 72 1.42 -12.06 -3.99
C LEU A 72 1.01 -12.23 -5.44
N THR A 73 1.94 -12.60 -6.30
CA THR A 73 1.71 -12.59 -7.74
C THR A 73 2.54 -13.67 -8.43
N ASP A 74 2.05 -14.15 -9.59
CA ASP A 74 2.84 -15.00 -10.45
C ASP A 74 3.56 -14.21 -11.56
N PHE A 75 3.38 -12.88 -11.59
CA PHE A 75 3.95 -12.00 -12.61
C PHE A 75 3.54 -12.36 -14.04
N SER A 76 2.44 -13.08 -14.20
CA SER A 76 2.04 -13.57 -15.52
C SER A 76 0.53 -13.49 -15.75
N TYR A 77 -0.26 -13.80 -14.72
CA TYR A 77 -1.70 -13.91 -14.90
C TYR A 77 -2.48 -13.27 -13.77
N CYS A 78 -2.01 -13.33 -12.54
CA CYS A 78 -2.77 -12.80 -11.41
C CYS A 78 -1.86 -12.17 -10.37
N CYS A 79 -2.43 -11.22 -9.64
CA CYS A 79 -1.79 -10.54 -8.53
C CYS A 79 -2.85 -10.25 -7.48
N TYR A 80 -2.62 -10.69 -6.25
CA TYR A 80 -3.47 -10.32 -5.13
C TYR A 80 -2.75 -9.25 -4.31
N LEU A 81 -3.27 -8.03 -4.37
CA LEU A 81 -2.77 -6.93 -3.56
C LEU A 81 -3.46 -7.04 -2.20
N SER A 82 -2.77 -7.65 -1.25
CA SER A 82 -3.35 -7.98 0.04
C SER A 82 -3.42 -6.79 0.97
N ASP A 83 -2.36 -5.97 1.00
CA ASP A 83 -2.29 -4.85 1.93
C ASP A 83 -1.93 -3.58 1.17
N LEU A 84 -2.70 -2.52 1.43
CA LEU A 84 -2.41 -1.19 0.94
C LEU A 84 -2.63 -0.24 2.10
N ALA A 85 -1.57 0.38 2.60
CA ALA A 85 -1.65 1.20 3.79
C ALA A 85 -0.79 2.45 3.63
N VAL A 86 -1.34 3.61 4.02
CA VAL A 86 -0.65 4.89 3.99
C VAL A 86 -0.84 5.53 5.35
N ARG A 87 0.25 6.06 5.92
CA ARG A 87 0.16 6.75 7.22
C ARG A 87 -0.89 7.85 7.15
N ALA A 88 -1.60 8.05 8.26
CA ALA A 88 -2.75 8.95 8.30
C ALA A 88 -2.40 10.35 7.81
N GLU A 89 -1.25 10.87 8.23
CA GLU A 89 -0.86 12.24 7.88
C GLU A 89 -0.42 12.38 6.42
N TYR A 90 -0.27 11.27 5.70
CA TYR A 90 0.10 11.28 4.28
C TYR A 90 -1.06 10.87 3.37
N GLN A 91 -2.25 10.62 3.93
CA GLN A 91 -3.41 10.22 3.14
C GLN A 91 -3.98 11.40 2.36
N HIS A 92 -4.80 11.11 1.35
CA HIS A 92 -5.47 12.09 0.49
C HIS A 92 -4.50 12.90 -0.38
N GLN A 93 -3.34 12.34 -0.67
CA GLN A 93 -2.31 12.97 -1.51
C GLN A 93 -1.95 12.11 -2.72
N GLY A 94 -2.72 11.07 -3.00
CA GLY A 94 -2.49 10.22 -4.16
C GLY A 94 -1.47 9.10 -3.96
N ILE A 95 -0.95 8.90 -2.76
CA ILE A 95 0.07 7.88 -2.52
C ILE A 95 -0.50 6.48 -2.72
N GLY A 96 -1.70 6.22 -2.19
CA GLY A 96 -2.33 4.91 -2.36
C GLY A 96 -2.56 4.57 -3.83
N LYS A 97 -3.05 5.55 -4.61
CA LYS A 97 -3.25 5.35 -6.04
C LYS A 97 -1.94 5.07 -6.74
N ARG A 98 -0.87 5.79 -6.37
CA ARG A 98 0.44 5.59 -6.98
C ARG A 98 1.00 4.22 -6.62
N LEU A 99 0.79 3.76 -5.38
CA LEU A 99 1.24 2.43 -4.98
C LEU A 99 0.56 1.35 -5.81
N ILE A 100 -0.75 1.46 -6.04
CA ILE A 100 -1.46 0.52 -6.90
C ILE A 100 -0.88 0.53 -8.30
N GLY A 101 -0.60 1.72 -8.84
CA GLY A 101 0.00 1.84 -10.17
C GLY A 101 1.37 1.20 -10.26
N GLU A 102 2.18 1.36 -9.22
CA GLU A 102 3.51 0.74 -9.17
C GLU A 102 3.42 -0.78 -9.12
N VAL A 103 2.47 -1.32 -8.35
CA VAL A 103 2.24 -2.76 -8.31
C VAL A 103 1.80 -3.26 -9.70
N LYS A 104 0.83 -2.57 -10.31
CA LYS A 104 0.31 -2.98 -11.63
C LYS A 104 1.41 -2.93 -12.69
N GLN A 105 2.26 -1.92 -12.65
CA GLN A 105 3.37 -1.83 -13.60
C GLN A 105 4.36 -2.98 -13.39
N ALA A 106 4.63 -3.35 -12.14
CA ALA A 106 5.58 -4.42 -11.85
C ALA A 106 5.09 -5.78 -12.30
N VAL A 107 3.77 -6.04 -12.23
CA VAL A 107 3.23 -7.35 -12.61
C VAL A 107 2.91 -7.45 -14.11
N GLY A 108 2.79 -6.32 -14.80
CA GLY A 108 2.59 -6.29 -16.25
C GLY A 108 1.14 -6.32 -16.67
N GLU A 109 0.93 -6.04 -17.95
CA GLU A 109 -0.42 -5.88 -18.51
C GLU A 109 -1.23 -7.18 -18.48
N GLN A 110 -0.57 -8.31 -18.55
CA GLN A 110 -1.25 -9.60 -18.62
C GLN A 110 -1.67 -10.14 -17.26
N SER A 111 -1.29 -9.46 -16.18
CA SER A 111 -1.67 -9.87 -14.83
C SER A 111 -2.84 -9.05 -14.34
N MET A 112 -3.90 -9.75 -13.92
CA MET A 112 -5.00 -9.11 -13.22
C MET A 112 -4.53 -8.70 -11.82
N LEU A 113 -4.93 -7.51 -11.39
CA LEU A 113 -4.69 -7.08 -10.01
C LEU A 113 -6.03 -7.08 -9.27
N LEU A 114 -6.10 -7.85 -8.21
CA LEU A 114 -7.29 -7.97 -7.37
C LEU A 114 -6.98 -7.51 -5.96
N LEU A 115 -7.90 -6.77 -5.36
CA LEU A 115 -7.80 -6.44 -3.94
C LEU A 115 -9.18 -6.56 -3.29
N LEU A 116 -9.18 -6.71 -1.98
CA LEU A 116 -10.40 -6.70 -1.18
C LEU A 116 -10.40 -5.42 -0.35
N SER A 117 -11.46 -4.63 -0.51
CA SER A 117 -11.55 -3.32 0.13
C SER A 117 -12.12 -3.44 1.53
N ALA A 118 -11.59 -2.63 2.45
CA ALA A 118 -12.29 -2.38 3.71
C ALA A 118 -13.63 -1.70 3.41
N PRO A 119 -14.67 -1.94 4.23
CA PRO A 119 -15.98 -1.36 3.94
C PRO A 119 -15.95 0.16 3.78
N ALA A 120 -15.14 0.86 4.55
CA ALA A 120 -15.07 2.32 4.49
C ALA A 120 -14.41 2.83 3.22
N ALA A 121 -13.69 1.98 2.48
CA ALA A 121 -12.97 2.38 1.27
C ALA A 121 -13.66 1.92 -0.02
N MET A 122 -14.86 1.38 0.07
CA MET A 122 -15.56 0.83 -1.11
C MET A 122 -15.78 1.88 -2.20
N ASP A 123 -15.97 3.14 -1.83
CA ASP A 123 -16.21 4.19 -2.82
C ASP A 123 -14.91 4.74 -3.44
N TYR A 124 -13.78 4.43 -2.83
CA TYR A 124 -12.50 4.96 -3.30
C TYR A 124 -12.03 4.30 -4.60
N TYR A 125 -12.08 2.97 -4.64
CA TYR A 125 -11.44 2.23 -5.72
C TYR A 125 -12.12 2.44 -7.08
N PRO A 126 -13.47 2.54 -7.17
CA PRO A 126 -14.07 2.88 -8.46
C PRO A 126 -13.63 4.25 -8.96
N LYS A 127 -13.40 5.21 -8.05
CA LYS A 127 -12.99 6.56 -8.45
C LYS A 127 -11.61 6.58 -9.09
N ILE A 128 -10.76 5.60 -8.82
CA ILE A 128 -9.43 5.53 -9.43
C ILE A 128 -9.39 4.51 -10.56
N GLY A 129 -10.56 4.07 -11.03
CA GLY A 129 -10.68 3.28 -12.26
C GLY A 129 -10.71 1.78 -12.07
N MET A 130 -10.87 1.28 -10.84
CA MET A 130 -10.97 -0.15 -10.60
C MET A 130 -12.41 -0.61 -10.72
N GLU A 131 -12.60 -1.78 -11.31
CA GLU A 131 -13.93 -2.38 -11.45
C GLU A 131 -14.30 -3.15 -10.21
N THR A 132 -15.55 -3.03 -9.79
CA THR A 132 -16.08 -3.85 -8.71
C THR A 132 -16.38 -5.25 -9.26
N VAL A 133 -15.98 -6.29 -8.52
CA VAL A 133 -16.28 -7.66 -8.93
C VAL A 133 -17.36 -8.23 -8.01
N SER A 134 -18.31 -8.94 -8.59
CA SER A 134 -19.44 -9.52 -7.85
C SER A 134 -19.37 -11.04 -7.80
N ASN A 135 -18.31 -11.63 -8.35
CA ASN A 135 -18.20 -13.09 -8.47
C ASN A 135 -17.08 -13.64 -7.58
N GLY A 136 -16.74 -12.94 -6.51
CA GLY A 136 -15.73 -13.40 -5.57
C GLY A 136 -16.31 -14.25 -4.46
N PHE A 137 -15.56 -15.25 -4.03
CA PHE A 137 -15.95 -16.14 -2.94
C PHE A 137 -14.80 -16.25 -1.96
N MET A 138 -15.11 -16.42 -0.68
CA MET A 138 -14.09 -16.43 0.36
C MET A 138 -14.37 -17.51 1.38
N ILE A 139 -13.31 -18.18 1.83
CA ILE A 139 -13.34 -18.96 3.06
C ILE A 139 -12.54 -18.15 4.07
N LYS A 140 -13.23 -17.69 5.12
CA LYS A 140 -12.61 -16.80 6.09
C LYS A 140 -11.55 -17.52 6.91
N ARG A 141 -10.51 -16.77 7.31
CA ARG A 141 -9.56 -17.27 8.28
C ARG A 141 -10.23 -17.34 9.66
N THR A 142 -9.69 -18.17 10.51
CA THR A 142 -10.07 -18.21 11.93
C THR A 142 -8.89 -17.73 12.75
N GLY A 143 -9.12 -16.68 13.50
CA GLY A 143 -8.05 -16.12 14.30
C GLY A 143 -7.15 -15.14 13.61
#